data_c7a94fc47d284aed30161e790be46f2a
#
_entry.id   c7a94fc47d284aed30161e790be46f2a
#
_cell.length_a   1.000
_cell.length_b   1.000
_cell.length_c   1.000
_cell.angle_alpha   90.00
_cell.angle_beta   90.00
_cell.angle_gamma   90.00
#
_symmetry.space_group_name_H-M   'P 1'
#
loop_
_entity.id
_entity.type
_entity.pdbx_description
1 polymer ?
#
loop_
_entity_poly.entity_id
_entity_poly.type
_entity_poly.pdbx_seq_one_letter_code
_entity_poly.pdbx_strand_id
1 'polypeptide(L)'
;MWCYIDRNDLETFINKYPALVEGFQDIALYETEDKIFLPRLFYKNYPNGLKVFESKEIPIYQPTYFKFTGTLREEQAGFVTTILDIYRIHKQVNGIGKARPGFGKTVVSTYIAAKLGVKTCVIIDNENLLQQWVEAFLKFTDLKPEEIGLIKGKHFVIDRPVVIATVQTLLSKIKTDMHKNFQIMDAAKFGLVFYDEVHNTSSSSKYAKASLLFRTKNFIGLSATPFQTGTAEILMKNTIGEIIYETKQYDLKPIYILNHYDSKLTGKYAYVLGKMPDYIKRKSFYNSIIIKSPHYLNTILKLVKQRLGEGHVILILVFTKAQVKLISDGLEKENIDHRRYYGDEKTQIDKENVSVLIGTYSFIGKGFDFEQLSSLILGTNLAGKKSLIQVVGRILRASTDGRTKKTPVVDDLIDMGFPSLFLPDIRAKKSVIKNEFNCEIRDVAHNQEIENGEIA
;
A
#
# COMPACT_ATOMS: atom_id res chain seq x y z
N MET A 1 -3.65 26.34 4.25
CA MET A 1 -3.45 27.11 3.02
C MET A 1 -4.24 26.43 1.92
N TRP A 2 -5.12 27.15 1.24
CA TRP A 2 -5.90 26.64 0.12
C TRP A 2 -5.48 27.37 -1.14
N CYS A 3 -5.54 26.68 -2.25
CA CYS A 3 -5.30 27.24 -3.55
C CYS A 3 -6.61 27.18 -4.34
N TYR A 4 -7.01 28.27 -4.99
CA TYR A 4 -8.21 28.31 -5.80
C TYR A 4 -8.03 29.22 -7.01
N ILE A 5 -8.87 29.03 -7.99
CA ILE A 5 -9.03 29.90 -9.14
C ILE A 5 -10.50 30.36 -9.20
N ASP A 6 -10.75 31.63 -9.52
CA ASP A 6 -12.08 32.09 -9.81
C ASP A 6 -12.55 31.45 -11.13
N ARG A 7 -13.79 31.03 -11.19
CA ARG A 7 -14.31 30.29 -12.37
C ARG A 7 -14.22 31.15 -13.65
N ASN A 8 -14.35 32.45 -13.55
CA ASN A 8 -14.20 33.36 -14.69
C ASN A 8 -12.77 33.44 -15.22
N ASP A 9 -11.77 33.09 -14.42
CA ASP A 9 -10.36 33.13 -14.79
C ASP A 9 -9.87 31.75 -15.31
N LEU A 10 -10.72 30.72 -15.29
CA LEU A 10 -10.34 29.35 -15.63
C LEU A 10 -9.78 29.22 -17.04
N GLU A 11 -10.44 29.81 -18.03
CA GLU A 11 -10.01 29.74 -19.43
C GLU A 11 -8.64 30.40 -19.63
N THR A 12 -8.43 31.56 -19.03
CA THR A 12 -7.14 32.27 -19.05
C THR A 12 -6.04 31.44 -18.39
N PHE A 13 -6.37 30.79 -17.27
CA PHE A 13 -5.43 29.90 -16.57
C PHE A 13 -5.07 28.67 -17.40
N ILE A 14 -6.06 27.99 -17.99
CA ILE A 14 -5.84 26.80 -18.82
C ILE A 14 -5.00 27.15 -20.05
N ASN A 15 -5.28 28.27 -20.72
CA ASN A 15 -4.50 28.72 -21.87
C ASN A 15 -3.03 28.98 -21.52
N LYS A 16 -2.76 29.41 -20.29
CA LYS A 16 -1.39 29.63 -19.80
C LYS A 16 -0.66 28.30 -19.47
N TYR A 17 -1.40 27.27 -19.12
CA TYR A 17 -0.86 25.96 -18.73
C TYR A 17 -1.53 24.83 -19.52
N PRO A 18 -1.32 24.77 -20.85
CA PRO A 18 -2.02 23.83 -21.73
C PRO A 18 -1.78 22.36 -21.37
N ALA A 19 -0.66 22.04 -20.75
CA ALA A 19 -0.37 20.69 -20.25
C ALA A 19 -1.34 20.20 -19.16
N LEU A 20 -2.13 21.10 -18.57
CA LEU A 20 -3.14 20.76 -17.56
C LEU A 20 -4.54 20.54 -18.15
N VAL A 21 -4.77 20.90 -19.43
CA VAL A 21 -6.10 20.80 -20.07
C VAL A 21 -6.62 19.37 -20.00
N GLU A 22 -5.77 18.44 -20.36
CA GLU A 22 -6.08 17.01 -20.31
C GLU A 22 -6.02 16.53 -18.84
N GLY A 23 -7.15 16.40 -18.18
CA GLY A 23 -7.23 15.92 -16.80
C GLY A 23 -7.42 17.02 -15.74
N PHE A 24 -7.70 18.27 -16.12
CA PHE A 24 -7.97 19.33 -15.13
C PHE A 24 -9.13 18.99 -14.20
N GLN A 25 -10.17 18.30 -14.69
CA GLN A 25 -11.29 17.82 -13.87
C GLN A 25 -10.84 16.81 -12.80
N ASP A 26 -9.79 16.05 -13.07
CA ASP A 26 -9.20 15.11 -12.10
C ASP A 26 -8.36 15.83 -11.04
N ILE A 27 -7.86 17.04 -11.37
CA ILE A 27 -7.05 17.88 -10.48
C ILE A 27 -7.94 18.77 -9.59
N ALA A 28 -9.09 19.20 -10.09
CA ALA A 28 -10.04 19.99 -9.33
C ALA A 28 -10.59 19.20 -8.14
N LEU A 29 -10.31 19.66 -6.92
CA LEU A 29 -10.69 18.92 -5.71
C LEU A 29 -12.11 19.21 -5.26
N TYR A 30 -12.55 20.48 -5.41
CA TYR A 30 -13.88 20.93 -5.00
C TYR A 30 -14.25 22.18 -5.80
N GLU A 31 -15.53 22.34 -6.11
CA GLU A 31 -16.04 23.48 -6.87
C GLU A 31 -17.22 24.12 -6.15
N THR A 32 -17.29 25.43 -6.25
CA THR A 32 -18.46 26.27 -5.92
C THR A 32 -18.95 26.95 -7.19
N GLU A 33 -20.00 27.76 -7.09
CA GLU A 33 -20.51 28.56 -8.22
C GLU A 33 -19.43 29.47 -8.82
N ASP A 34 -18.59 30.05 -7.96
CA ASP A 34 -17.61 31.09 -8.32
C ASP A 34 -16.15 30.62 -8.24
N LYS A 35 -15.84 29.49 -7.62
CA LYS A 35 -14.46 29.05 -7.36
C LYS A 35 -14.22 27.58 -7.61
N ILE A 36 -13.00 27.27 -8.05
CA ILE A 36 -12.47 25.90 -8.20
C ILE A 36 -11.26 25.75 -7.27
N PHE A 37 -11.38 24.84 -6.31
CA PHE A 37 -10.31 24.56 -5.35
C PHE A 37 -9.37 23.50 -5.88
N LEU A 38 -8.08 23.79 -5.79
CA LEU A 38 -6.99 22.99 -6.32
C LEU A 38 -6.11 22.46 -5.19
N PRO A 39 -5.23 21.48 -5.48
CA PRO A 39 -4.28 20.97 -4.50
C PRO A 39 -3.46 22.07 -3.84
N ARG A 40 -3.23 21.95 -2.54
CA ARG A 40 -2.65 22.99 -1.67
C ARG A 40 -1.29 23.55 -2.07
N LEU A 41 -0.47 22.78 -2.78
CA LEU A 41 0.86 23.20 -3.23
C LEU A 41 0.86 23.63 -4.71
N PHE A 42 -0.29 23.62 -5.36
CA PHE A 42 -0.42 23.92 -6.79
C PHE A 42 0.14 25.30 -7.13
N TYR A 43 -0.04 26.29 -6.23
CA TYR A 43 0.49 27.64 -6.41
C TYR A 43 2.02 27.71 -6.54
N LYS A 44 2.76 26.73 -6.00
CA LYS A 44 4.23 26.71 -6.12
C LYS A 44 4.69 26.43 -7.55
N ASN A 45 3.96 25.56 -8.24
CA ASN A 45 4.29 25.11 -9.58
C ASN A 45 3.58 25.95 -10.67
N TYR A 46 2.45 26.58 -10.30
CA TYR A 46 1.60 27.35 -11.21
C TYR A 46 1.21 28.71 -10.59
N PRO A 47 2.20 29.60 -10.33
CA PRO A 47 1.98 30.79 -9.51
C PRO A 47 1.13 31.86 -10.17
N ASN A 48 1.00 31.84 -11.50
CA ASN A 48 0.32 32.89 -12.25
C ASN A 48 -1.16 32.55 -12.46
N GLY A 49 -2.04 33.40 -12.00
CA GLY A 49 -3.49 33.27 -12.14
C GLY A 49 -4.17 32.50 -11.00
N LEU A 50 -3.42 32.02 -10.01
CA LEU A 50 -3.97 31.41 -8.82
C LEU A 50 -4.07 32.39 -7.67
N LYS A 51 -5.19 32.35 -6.97
CA LYS A 51 -5.37 33.01 -5.68
C LYS A 51 -5.13 31.99 -4.57
N VAL A 52 -4.19 32.33 -3.69
CA VAL A 52 -3.93 31.52 -2.51
C VAL A 52 -4.74 32.11 -1.37
N PHE A 53 -5.62 31.34 -0.80
CA PHE A 53 -6.29 31.73 0.44
C PHE A 53 -5.29 31.58 1.58
N GLU A 54 -4.43 32.57 1.72
CA GLU A 54 -3.58 32.73 2.90
C GLU A 54 -4.38 33.49 3.94
N SER A 55 -4.79 32.79 4.99
CA SER A 55 -5.00 33.47 6.25
C SER A 55 -3.66 34.07 6.66
N LYS A 56 -3.57 35.40 6.83
CA LYS A 56 -2.35 36.07 7.31
C LYS A 56 -1.93 35.60 8.69
N GLU A 57 -2.79 34.88 9.40
CA GLU A 57 -2.50 34.28 10.69
C GLU A 57 -1.77 32.97 10.52
N ILE A 58 -0.59 32.88 11.11
CA ILE A 58 0.12 31.60 11.27
C ILE A 58 -0.78 30.69 12.09
N PRO A 59 -1.13 29.47 11.61
CA PRO A 59 -1.95 28.56 12.38
C PRO A 59 -1.30 28.29 13.74
N ILE A 60 -1.98 28.63 14.82
CA ILE A 60 -1.54 28.24 16.18
C ILE A 60 -1.91 26.78 16.34
N TYR A 61 -0.90 25.93 16.32
CA TYR A 61 -1.09 24.50 16.54
C TYR A 61 -1.28 24.20 18.02
N GLN A 62 -2.09 23.20 18.33
CA GLN A 62 -2.20 22.73 19.69
C GLN A 62 -0.94 21.93 20.04
N PRO A 63 -0.16 22.34 21.05
CA PRO A 63 0.99 21.56 21.51
C PRO A 63 0.53 20.24 22.15
N THR A 64 1.38 19.23 22.06
CA THR A 64 1.18 17.94 22.72
C THR A 64 2.46 17.53 23.42
N TYR A 65 2.34 16.71 24.48
CA TYR A 65 3.48 16.43 25.38
C TYR A 65 3.74 14.93 25.56
N PHE A 66 3.27 14.09 24.66
CA PHE A 66 3.59 12.67 24.71
C PHE A 66 5.02 12.40 24.22
N LYS A 67 5.63 11.35 24.76
CA LYS A 67 7.01 10.96 24.47
C LYS A 67 7.06 9.67 23.68
N PHE A 68 8.05 9.56 22.81
CA PHE A 68 8.38 8.30 22.17
C PHE A 68 9.17 7.43 23.16
N THR A 69 8.69 6.21 23.40
CA THR A 69 9.26 5.24 24.36
C THR A 69 9.92 4.04 23.66
N GLY A 70 9.78 3.94 22.33
CA GLY A 70 10.39 2.87 21.54
C GLY A 70 11.85 3.13 21.20
N THR A 71 12.42 2.23 20.40
CA THR A 71 13.77 2.36 19.83
C THR A 71 13.68 2.37 18.31
N LEU A 72 14.34 3.32 17.68
CA LEU A 72 14.47 3.36 16.22
C LEU A 72 15.57 2.39 15.77
N ARG A 73 15.33 1.71 14.65
CA ARG A 73 16.39 0.95 13.97
C ARG A 73 17.34 1.93 13.28
N GLU A 74 18.60 1.52 13.11
CA GLU A 74 19.62 2.35 12.44
C GLU A 74 19.18 2.88 11.08
N GLU A 75 18.56 2.03 10.25
CA GLU A 75 18.03 2.40 8.94
C GLU A 75 16.94 3.49 8.99
N GLN A 76 16.24 3.64 10.12
CA GLN A 76 15.16 4.62 10.31
C GLN A 76 15.69 6.02 10.67
N ALA A 77 16.93 6.11 11.16
CA ALA A 77 17.53 7.36 11.60
C ALA A 77 17.59 8.40 10.46
N GLY A 78 17.99 7.98 9.26
CA GLY A 78 18.06 8.86 8.10
C GLY A 78 16.71 9.49 7.72
N PHE A 79 15.63 8.71 7.77
CA PHE A 79 14.27 9.21 7.51
C PHE A 79 13.89 10.29 8.53
N VAL A 80 14.07 9.99 9.80
CA VAL A 80 13.69 10.89 10.89
C VAL A 80 14.52 12.18 10.84
N THR A 81 15.83 12.06 10.69
CA THR A 81 16.75 13.22 10.59
C THR A 81 16.36 14.13 9.44
N THR A 82 16.11 13.57 8.24
CA THR A 82 15.68 14.36 7.07
C THR A 82 14.42 15.17 7.37
N ILE A 83 13.40 14.55 7.92
CA ILE A 83 12.12 15.23 8.22
C ILE A 83 12.31 16.33 9.27
N LEU A 84 13.03 16.04 10.35
CA LEU A 84 13.26 17.00 11.43
C LEU A 84 14.16 18.15 11.00
N ASP A 85 15.15 17.92 10.15
CA ASP A 85 16.02 18.97 9.61
C ASP A 85 15.25 19.90 8.68
N ILE A 86 14.40 19.35 7.77
CA ILE A 86 13.51 20.17 6.94
C ILE A 86 12.62 21.06 7.81
N TYR A 87 12.03 20.47 8.86
CA TYR A 87 11.19 21.22 9.79
C TYR A 87 11.98 22.28 10.57
N ARG A 88 13.17 21.95 11.04
CA ARG A 88 14.05 22.88 11.78
C ARG A 88 14.42 24.11 10.93
N ILE A 89 14.75 23.88 9.65
CA ILE A 89 15.19 24.93 8.72
C ILE A 89 14.01 25.77 8.25
N HIS A 90 12.93 25.12 7.78
CA HIS A 90 11.84 25.80 7.08
C HIS A 90 10.60 26.04 7.96
N LYS A 91 10.60 25.59 9.22
CA LYS A 91 9.42 25.62 10.13
C LYS A 91 8.16 25.02 9.52
N GLN A 92 8.34 24.16 8.53
CA GLN A 92 7.29 23.41 7.86
C GLN A 92 7.90 22.19 7.16
N VAL A 93 7.09 21.14 6.99
CA VAL A 93 7.48 19.96 6.21
C VAL A 93 6.31 19.48 5.36
N ASN A 94 6.52 19.46 4.04
CA ASN A 94 5.57 18.88 3.09
C ASN A 94 6.36 18.00 2.13
N GLY A 95 5.91 16.76 1.99
CA GLY A 95 6.53 15.84 1.07
C GLY A 95 6.26 14.40 1.40
N ILE A 96 6.84 13.53 0.62
CA ILE A 96 6.57 12.10 0.65
C ILE A 96 7.81 11.35 1.15
N GLY A 97 7.61 10.56 2.20
CA GLY A 97 8.55 9.53 2.61
C GLY A 97 8.29 8.25 1.82
N LYS A 98 9.11 8.00 0.79
CA LYS A 98 9.07 6.74 0.04
C LYS A 98 9.83 5.69 0.81
N ALA A 99 9.11 4.83 1.51
CA ALA A 99 9.71 3.80 2.35
C ALA A 99 9.14 2.42 2.01
N ARG A 100 10.05 1.47 1.81
CA ARG A 100 9.74 0.07 1.47
C ARG A 100 8.78 -0.57 2.48
N PRO A 101 8.05 -1.62 2.09
CA PRO A 101 7.31 -2.44 3.05
C PRO A 101 8.23 -2.96 4.14
N GLY A 102 7.79 -2.91 5.40
CA GLY A 102 8.60 -3.38 6.54
C GLY A 102 9.62 -2.40 7.10
N PHE A 103 9.81 -1.24 6.47
CA PHE A 103 10.68 -0.19 7.00
C PHE A 103 10.25 0.32 8.38
N GLY A 104 8.97 0.17 8.73
CA GLY A 104 8.42 0.72 9.97
C GLY A 104 7.96 2.16 9.83
N LYS A 105 7.32 2.48 8.70
CA LYS A 105 6.72 3.81 8.45
C LYS A 105 5.92 4.33 9.64
N THR A 106 5.12 3.47 10.25
CA THR A 106 4.30 3.81 11.42
C THR A 106 5.16 4.20 12.62
N VAL A 107 6.26 3.47 12.88
CA VAL A 107 7.17 3.74 14.01
C VAL A 107 7.89 5.07 13.85
N VAL A 108 8.44 5.35 12.65
CA VAL A 108 9.11 6.65 12.41
C VAL A 108 8.12 7.81 12.49
N SER A 109 6.86 7.59 12.10
CA SER A 109 5.82 8.62 12.20
C SER A 109 5.42 8.91 13.64
N THR A 110 5.30 7.89 14.50
CA THR A 110 5.06 8.11 15.95
C THR A 110 6.21 8.88 16.60
N TYR A 111 7.45 8.57 16.21
CA TYR A 111 8.63 9.32 16.68
C TYR A 111 8.58 10.78 16.25
N ILE A 112 8.30 11.05 14.94
CA ILE A 112 8.23 12.41 14.38
C ILE A 112 7.11 13.20 15.07
N ALA A 113 5.94 12.60 15.28
CA ALA A 113 4.82 13.23 15.98
C ALA A 113 5.21 13.66 17.40
N ALA A 114 5.85 12.76 18.16
CA ALA A 114 6.35 13.06 19.50
C ALA A 114 7.42 14.16 19.49
N LYS A 115 8.32 14.17 18.51
CA LYS A 115 9.40 15.18 18.42
C LYS A 115 8.93 16.54 17.96
N LEU A 116 7.95 16.62 17.08
CA LEU A 116 7.35 17.88 16.67
C LEU A 116 6.45 18.48 17.77
N GLY A 117 5.93 17.65 18.68
CA GLY A 117 5.18 18.10 19.85
C GLY A 117 3.91 18.87 19.49
N VAL A 118 3.24 18.50 18.39
CA VAL A 118 2.02 19.16 17.92
C VAL A 118 0.93 18.11 17.68
N LYS A 119 -0.33 18.55 17.82
CA LYS A 119 -1.47 17.69 17.58
C LYS A 119 -1.45 17.09 16.19
N THR A 120 -1.54 15.78 16.15
CA THR A 120 -1.30 14.98 14.94
C THR A 120 -2.57 14.30 14.45
N CYS A 121 -2.82 14.35 13.14
CA CYS A 121 -3.81 13.51 12.48
C CYS A 121 -3.13 12.51 11.54
N VAL A 122 -3.61 11.27 11.55
CA VAL A 122 -3.19 10.23 10.60
C VAL A 122 -4.37 9.87 9.70
N ILE A 123 -4.25 10.09 8.40
CA ILE A 123 -5.26 9.71 7.42
C ILE A 123 -4.90 8.34 6.86
N ILE A 124 -5.87 7.42 6.91
CA ILE A 124 -5.73 6.05 6.42
C ILE A 124 -6.84 5.70 5.44
N ASP A 125 -6.60 4.74 4.55
CA ASP A 125 -7.54 4.35 3.50
C ASP A 125 -8.49 3.20 3.89
N ASN A 126 -8.16 2.44 4.95
CA ASN A 126 -8.98 1.30 5.38
C ASN A 126 -8.92 1.04 6.89
N GLU A 127 -9.95 0.34 7.39
CA GLU A 127 -10.14 0.07 8.80
C GLU A 127 -9.09 -0.87 9.43
N ASN A 128 -8.48 -1.75 8.63
CA ASN A 128 -7.45 -2.65 9.15
C ASN A 128 -6.19 -1.88 9.56
N LEU A 129 -5.89 -0.78 8.85
CA LEU A 129 -4.79 0.11 9.22
C LEU A 129 -5.07 0.91 10.49
N LEU A 130 -6.36 1.18 10.79
CA LEU A 130 -6.73 1.94 11.98
C LEU A 130 -6.19 1.29 13.25
N GLN A 131 -6.48 0.00 13.42
CA GLN A 131 -6.03 -0.74 14.60
C GLN A 131 -4.51 -0.77 14.70
N GLN A 132 -3.81 -0.95 13.58
CA GLN A 132 -2.34 -0.94 13.56
C GLN A 132 -1.74 0.40 13.98
N TRP A 133 -2.34 1.51 13.54
CA TRP A 133 -1.88 2.84 13.94
C TRP A 133 -2.16 3.12 15.41
N VAL A 134 -3.34 2.72 15.93
CA VAL A 134 -3.65 2.80 17.38
C VAL A 134 -2.62 2.01 18.18
N GLU A 135 -2.43 0.73 17.84
CA GLU A 135 -1.46 -0.13 18.52
C GLU A 135 -0.02 0.41 18.45
N ALA A 136 0.38 1.01 17.32
CA ALA A 136 1.70 1.60 17.20
C ALA A 136 1.89 2.81 18.12
N PHE A 137 0.90 3.71 18.20
CA PHE A 137 0.99 4.82 19.14
C PHE A 137 1.03 4.34 20.60
N LEU A 138 0.19 3.38 20.96
CA LEU A 138 0.20 2.80 22.32
C LEU A 138 1.48 2.05 22.66
N LYS A 139 2.08 1.37 21.68
CA LYS A 139 3.31 0.58 21.89
C LYS A 139 4.57 1.44 21.95
N PHE A 140 4.64 2.50 21.16
CA PHE A 140 5.87 3.28 20.94
C PHE A 140 5.84 4.67 21.58
N THR A 141 4.77 5.01 22.30
CA THR A 141 4.67 6.27 23.05
C THR A 141 4.09 6.02 24.43
N ASP A 142 4.10 7.04 25.29
CA ASP A 142 3.46 7.02 26.60
C ASP A 142 1.97 7.42 26.58
N LEU A 143 1.37 7.49 25.39
CA LEU A 143 -0.07 7.75 25.23
C LEU A 143 -0.92 6.61 25.76
N LYS A 144 -2.05 6.98 26.35
CA LYS A 144 -3.10 6.05 26.78
C LYS A 144 -4.19 5.92 25.74
N PRO A 145 -5.00 4.85 25.73
CA PRO A 145 -6.08 4.64 24.76
C PRO A 145 -7.05 5.82 24.65
N GLU A 146 -7.41 6.46 25.74
CA GLU A 146 -8.31 7.61 25.81
C GLU A 146 -7.74 8.90 25.21
N GLU A 147 -6.43 8.95 24.94
CA GLU A 147 -5.73 10.08 24.33
C GLU A 147 -5.62 9.94 22.81
N ILE A 148 -6.16 8.86 22.24
CA ILE A 148 -6.24 8.64 20.80
C ILE A 148 -7.68 8.83 20.33
N GLY A 149 -7.90 9.85 19.50
CA GLY A 149 -9.19 10.13 18.89
C GLY A 149 -9.39 9.35 17.58
N LEU A 150 -10.64 9.09 17.24
CA LEU A 150 -11.00 8.38 16.00
C LEU A 150 -12.02 9.17 15.19
N ILE A 151 -11.78 9.25 13.87
CA ILE A 151 -12.73 9.71 12.86
C ILE A 151 -13.08 8.52 11.96
N LYS A 152 -14.13 7.77 12.32
CA LYS A 152 -14.58 6.57 11.63
C LYS A 152 -16.09 6.41 11.70
N GLY A 153 -16.78 6.44 10.58
CA GLY A 153 -18.24 6.31 10.52
C GLY A 153 -18.93 7.36 11.39
N LYS A 154 -19.63 6.92 12.44
CA LYS A 154 -20.31 7.80 13.41
C LYS A 154 -19.39 8.36 14.48
N HIS A 155 -18.24 7.74 14.71
CA HIS A 155 -17.25 8.24 15.67
C HIS A 155 -16.52 9.44 15.11
N PHE A 156 -16.54 10.55 15.87
CA PHE A 156 -15.90 11.80 15.47
C PHE A 156 -15.28 12.49 16.69
N VAL A 157 -14.15 11.96 17.13
CA VAL A 157 -13.41 12.45 18.30
C VAL A 157 -12.14 13.13 17.82
N ILE A 158 -12.09 14.46 17.91
CA ILE A 158 -11.02 15.31 17.35
C ILE A 158 -10.21 16.06 18.40
N ASP A 159 -10.58 16.01 19.67
CA ASP A 159 -10.00 16.78 20.78
C ASP A 159 -8.83 16.07 21.48
N ARG A 160 -8.25 15.05 20.86
CA ARG A 160 -7.14 14.26 21.40
C ARG A 160 -5.79 14.64 20.78
N PRO A 161 -4.67 14.38 21.48
CA PRO A 161 -3.32 14.66 21.00
C PRO A 161 -3.04 14.00 19.63
N VAL A 162 -3.52 12.78 19.45
CA VAL A 162 -3.43 12.02 18.21
C VAL A 162 -4.83 11.62 17.75
N VAL A 163 -5.11 11.81 16.47
CA VAL A 163 -6.40 11.41 15.86
C VAL A 163 -6.12 10.56 14.63
N ILE A 164 -6.78 9.40 14.53
CA ILE A 164 -6.70 8.53 13.36
C ILE A 164 -8.01 8.62 12.58
N ALA A 165 -7.92 9.00 11.30
CA ALA A 165 -9.06 9.32 10.47
C ALA A 165 -9.12 8.41 9.23
N THR A 166 -10.27 7.80 8.98
CA THR A 166 -10.50 7.10 7.70
C THR A 166 -10.85 8.12 6.61
N VAL A 167 -10.21 8.02 5.45
CA VAL A 167 -10.45 8.90 4.31
C VAL A 167 -11.93 8.89 3.88
N GLN A 168 -12.60 7.74 3.98
CA GLN A 168 -14.03 7.60 3.64
C GLN A 168 -14.91 8.49 4.51
N THR A 169 -14.62 8.56 5.82
CA THR A 169 -15.37 9.42 6.74
C THR A 169 -15.08 10.89 6.47
N LEU A 170 -13.82 11.27 6.20
CA LEU A 170 -13.46 12.63 5.82
C LEU A 170 -14.17 13.06 4.52
N LEU A 171 -14.20 12.18 3.50
CA LEU A 171 -14.91 12.46 2.25
C LEU A 171 -16.42 12.59 2.43
N SER A 172 -17.01 11.77 3.31
CA SER A 172 -18.43 11.93 3.66
C SER A 172 -18.72 13.30 4.28
N LYS A 173 -17.83 13.79 5.15
CA LYS A 173 -17.94 15.14 5.75
C LYS A 173 -17.85 16.26 4.71
N ILE A 174 -16.94 16.13 3.74
CA ILE A 174 -16.84 17.08 2.63
C ILE A 174 -18.15 17.14 1.83
N LYS A 175 -18.73 15.98 1.51
CA LYS A 175 -19.99 15.91 0.77
C LYS A 175 -21.18 16.52 1.51
N THR A 176 -21.22 16.38 2.84
CA THR A 176 -22.33 16.86 3.66
C THR A 176 -22.31 18.41 3.75
N ASP A 177 -21.17 18.97 4.17
CA ASP A 177 -20.94 20.40 4.27
C ASP A 177 -19.43 20.65 4.44
N MET A 178 -18.76 20.98 3.35
CA MET A 178 -17.33 21.20 3.36
C MET A 178 -16.92 22.35 4.27
N HIS A 179 -17.62 23.50 4.19
CA HIS A 179 -17.23 24.68 4.94
C HIS A 179 -17.37 24.49 6.44
N LYS A 180 -18.48 23.94 6.89
CA LYS A 180 -18.71 23.65 8.30
C LYS A 180 -17.70 22.63 8.84
N ASN A 181 -17.47 21.54 8.11
CA ASN A 181 -16.51 20.53 8.55
C ASN A 181 -15.06 21.04 8.48
N PHE A 182 -14.73 21.92 7.52
CA PHE A 182 -13.43 22.60 7.54
C PHE A 182 -13.27 23.46 8.80
N GLN A 183 -14.26 24.25 9.18
CA GLN A 183 -14.19 25.08 10.40
C GLN A 183 -13.98 24.20 11.65
N ILE A 184 -14.68 23.07 11.73
CA ILE A 184 -14.50 22.10 12.83
C ILE A 184 -13.06 21.56 12.87
N MET A 185 -12.54 21.15 11.72
CA MET A 185 -11.18 20.59 11.63
C MET A 185 -10.09 21.65 11.84
N ASP A 186 -10.34 22.88 11.40
CA ASP A 186 -9.46 24.02 11.65
C ASP A 186 -9.42 24.41 13.13
N ALA A 187 -10.59 24.41 13.79
CA ALA A 187 -10.69 24.63 15.23
C ALA A 187 -9.98 23.53 16.05
N ALA A 188 -9.83 22.34 15.50
CA ALA A 188 -9.06 21.23 16.11
C ALA A 188 -7.55 21.49 16.13
N LYS A 189 -7.05 22.47 15.37
CA LYS A 189 -5.66 22.96 15.37
C LYS A 189 -4.60 21.88 15.16
N PHE A 190 -4.80 21.00 14.19
CA PHE A 190 -3.82 19.98 13.81
C PHE A 190 -2.54 20.64 13.28
N GLY A 191 -1.41 20.34 13.93
CA GLY A 191 -0.09 20.85 13.54
C GLY A 191 0.66 19.93 12.59
N LEU A 192 0.28 18.65 12.53
CA LEU A 192 0.90 17.63 11.68
C LEU A 192 -0.17 16.68 11.13
N VAL A 193 -0.07 16.38 9.83
CA VAL A 193 -0.91 15.35 9.18
C VAL A 193 -0.01 14.34 8.49
N PHE A 194 -0.18 13.07 8.82
CA PHE A 194 0.32 11.96 8.03
C PHE A 194 -0.77 11.43 7.10
N TYR A 195 -0.40 11.10 5.89
CA TYR A 195 -1.27 10.40 4.95
C TYR A 195 -0.63 9.05 4.60
N ASP A 196 -1.16 7.98 5.18
CA ASP A 196 -0.63 6.63 4.94
C ASP A 196 -1.15 6.07 3.62
N GLU A 197 -0.30 5.28 2.95
CA GLU A 197 -0.52 4.75 1.61
C GLU A 197 -0.97 5.85 0.62
N VAL A 198 -0.25 6.98 0.66
CA VAL A 198 -0.57 8.20 -0.09
C VAL A 198 -0.74 7.99 -1.60
N HIS A 199 -0.21 6.90 -2.15
CA HIS A 199 -0.41 6.53 -3.56
C HIS A 199 -1.90 6.36 -3.93
N ASN A 200 -2.79 6.17 -2.97
CA ASN A 200 -4.22 6.14 -3.23
C ASN A 200 -4.77 7.52 -3.62
N THR A 201 -4.11 8.61 -3.23
CA THR A 201 -4.46 9.96 -3.69
C THR A 201 -4.16 10.16 -5.18
N SER A 202 -3.19 9.44 -5.73
CA SER A 202 -2.83 9.51 -7.14
C SER A 202 -3.80 8.76 -8.05
N SER A 203 -4.50 7.75 -7.53
CA SER A 203 -5.46 6.97 -8.32
C SER A 203 -6.84 7.65 -8.45
N SER A 204 -7.11 8.65 -7.61
CA SER A 204 -8.38 9.37 -7.62
C SER A 204 -8.27 10.71 -6.87
N SER A 205 -8.71 11.79 -7.51
CA SER A 205 -8.87 13.09 -6.85
C SER A 205 -9.74 13.04 -5.59
N LYS A 206 -10.62 12.03 -5.48
CA LYS A 206 -11.45 11.81 -4.30
C LYS A 206 -10.62 11.70 -3.02
N TYR A 207 -9.54 10.93 -3.05
CA TYR A 207 -8.68 10.76 -1.87
C TYR A 207 -7.90 12.03 -1.53
N ALA A 208 -7.45 12.76 -2.55
CA ALA A 208 -6.75 14.04 -2.35
C ALA A 208 -7.66 15.10 -1.71
N LYS A 209 -8.99 15.06 -1.97
CA LYS A 209 -9.98 15.98 -1.35
C LYS A 209 -9.94 15.97 0.17
N ALA A 210 -9.64 14.85 0.80
CA ALA A 210 -9.56 14.78 2.27
C ALA A 210 -8.57 15.80 2.85
N SER A 211 -7.51 16.15 2.09
CA SER A 211 -6.53 17.16 2.51
C SER A 211 -7.11 18.56 2.65
N LEU A 212 -8.25 18.88 1.98
CA LEU A 212 -8.91 20.17 2.05
C LEU A 212 -9.44 20.52 3.45
N LEU A 213 -9.67 19.52 4.29
CA LEU A 213 -10.15 19.74 5.66
C LEU A 213 -9.05 20.21 6.62
N PHE A 214 -7.78 20.18 6.21
CA PHE A 214 -6.66 20.48 7.10
C PHE A 214 -5.90 21.73 6.67
N ARG A 215 -5.83 22.70 7.59
CA ARG A 215 -4.99 23.88 7.46
C ARG A 215 -3.70 23.69 8.28
N THR A 216 -2.83 22.82 7.83
CA THR A 216 -1.53 22.61 8.47
C THR A 216 -0.37 22.89 7.51
N LYS A 217 0.78 23.31 8.07
CA LYS A 217 2.04 23.46 7.32
C LYS A 217 2.81 22.16 7.21
N ASN A 218 2.47 21.15 8.02
CA ASN A 218 3.20 19.90 8.08
C ASN A 218 2.31 18.77 7.56
N PHE A 219 2.59 18.31 6.34
CA PHE A 219 1.82 17.26 5.69
C PHE A 219 2.78 16.25 5.07
N ILE A 220 2.82 15.03 5.61
CA ILE A 220 3.77 13.99 5.22
C ILE A 220 3.00 12.81 4.66
N GLY A 221 3.26 12.49 3.39
CA GLY A 221 2.76 11.29 2.75
C GLY A 221 3.70 10.11 2.99
N LEU A 222 3.14 8.93 3.19
CA LEU A 222 3.88 7.68 3.38
C LEU A 222 3.47 6.68 2.32
N SER A 223 4.41 6.13 1.57
CA SER A 223 4.15 5.05 0.60
C SER A 223 5.44 4.33 0.21
N ALA A 224 5.32 3.07 -0.18
CA ALA A 224 6.39 2.35 -0.86
C ALA A 224 6.47 2.69 -2.36
N THR A 225 5.33 3.04 -2.97
CA THR A 225 5.18 3.27 -4.41
C THR A 225 4.35 4.53 -4.64
N PRO A 226 4.88 5.73 -4.31
CA PRO A 226 4.07 6.95 -4.25
C PRO A 226 3.53 7.37 -5.61
N PHE A 227 4.33 7.32 -6.66
CA PHE A 227 3.94 7.88 -7.94
C PHE A 227 3.37 6.86 -8.92
N GLN A 228 2.37 7.30 -9.65
CA GLN A 228 1.90 6.77 -10.91
C GLN A 228 2.20 7.83 -11.97
N THR A 229 2.10 7.50 -13.25
CA THR A 229 2.36 8.42 -14.35
C THR A 229 1.17 9.34 -14.64
N GLY A 230 1.43 10.49 -15.26
CA GLY A 230 0.39 11.41 -15.75
C GLY A 230 -0.24 12.27 -14.67
N THR A 231 -1.54 12.56 -14.81
CA THR A 231 -2.33 13.46 -13.94
C THR A 231 -2.27 13.05 -12.47
N ALA A 232 -2.17 11.75 -12.21
CA ALA A 232 -2.07 11.20 -10.85
C ALA A 232 -0.80 11.66 -10.11
N GLU A 233 0.32 11.74 -10.82
CA GLU A 233 1.58 12.25 -10.26
C GLU A 233 1.47 13.75 -9.96
N ILE A 234 0.92 14.52 -10.91
CA ILE A 234 0.69 15.96 -10.75
C ILE A 234 -0.18 16.21 -9.51
N LEU A 235 -1.27 15.47 -9.37
CA LEU A 235 -2.18 15.61 -8.23
C LEU A 235 -1.46 15.36 -6.90
N MET A 236 -0.69 14.30 -6.79
CA MET A 236 -0.03 13.94 -5.55
C MET A 236 1.10 14.92 -5.17
N LYS A 237 1.96 15.29 -6.13
CA LYS A 237 3.02 16.28 -5.91
C LYS A 237 2.46 17.61 -5.44
N ASN A 238 1.34 18.01 -5.99
CA ASN A 238 0.69 19.28 -5.63
C ASN A 238 -0.20 19.19 -4.37
N THR A 239 -0.57 17.99 -3.92
CA THR A 239 -1.33 17.80 -2.67
C THR A 239 -0.42 17.63 -1.47
N ILE A 240 0.61 16.79 -1.59
CA ILE A 240 1.50 16.39 -0.49
C ILE A 240 2.89 17.00 -0.65
N GLY A 241 3.46 16.96 -1.85
CA GLY A 241 4.81 17.42 -2.17
C GLY A 241 5.63 16.37 -2.91
N GLU A 242 6.89 16.69 -3.13
CA GLU A 242 7.87 15.81 -3.75
C GLU A 242 8.33 14.72 -2.77
N ILE A 243 9.08 13.74 -3.29
CA ILE A 243 9.78 12.77 -2.43
C ILE A 243 10.89 13.53 -1.68
N ILE A 244 10.79 13.57 -0.35
CA ILE A 244 11.79 14.18 0.52
C ILE A 244 12.71 13.17 1.17
N TYR A 245 12.33 11.90 1.15
CA TYR A 245 13.17 10.79 1.58
C TYR A 245 12.80 9.52 0.82
N GLU A 246 13.81 8.74 0.47
CA GLU A 246 13.64 7.42 -0.13
C GLU A 246 14.53 6.40 0.58
N THR A 247 13.95 5.28 1.01
CA THR A 247 14.73 4.19 1.58
C THR A 247 15.62 3.58 0.51
N LYS A 248 16.88 3.32 0.88
CA LYS A 248 17.82 2.56 0.06
C LYS A 248 17.33 1.12 -0.13
N GLN A 249 18.14 0.28 -0.71
CA GLN A 249 17.84 -1.10 -1.06
C GLN A 249 17.25 -1.93 0.09
N TYR A 250 16.58 -3.02 -0.24
CA TYR A 250 16.16 -4.02 0.75
C TYR A 250 17.37 -4.70 1.38
N ASP A 251 17.24 -5.10 2.64
CA ASP A 251 18.33 -5.79 3.37
C ASP A 251 18.64 -7.15 2.77
N LEU A 252 17.59 -7.82 2.28
CA LEU A 252 17.67 -9.14 1.69
C LEU A 252 17.31 -9.06 0.21
N LYS A 253 18.05 -9.80 -0.63
CA LYS A 253 17.75 -9.98 -2.05
C LYS A 253 17.06 -11.32 -2.24
N PRO A 254 15.88 -11.39 -2.87
CA PRO A 254 15.22 -12.66 -3.11
C PRO A 254 15.85 -13.38 -4.30
N ILE A 255 15.66 -14.70 -4.35
CA ILE A 255 15.74 -15.47 -5.59
C ILE A 255 14.33 -15.53 -6.16
N TYR A 256 14.13 -15.07 -7.39
CA TYR A 256 12.83 -15.07 -8.03
C TYR A 256 12.75 -16.15 -9.11
N ILE A 257 11.84 -17.10 -8.94
CA ILE A 257 11.72 -18.29 -9.78
C ILE A 257 10.39 -18.23 -10.53
N LEU A 258 10.47 -18.22 -11.86
CA LEU A 258 9.32 -18.40 -12.75
C LEU A 258 9.10 -19.90 -12.94
N ASN A 259 8.07 -20.43 -12.30
CA ASN A 259 7.74 -21.85 -12.34
C ASN A 259 6.73 -22.11 -13.48
N HIS A 260 7.23 -22.55 -14.63
CA HIS A 260 6.44 -22.87 -15.80
C HIS A 260 5.78 -24.25 -15.63
N TYR A 261 4.46 -24.29 -15.69
CA TYR A 261 3.68 -25.53 -15.65
C TYR A 261 2.53 -25.45 -16.68
N ASP A 262 1.91 -26.58 -16.98
CA ASP A 262 0.72 -26.65 -17.81
C ASP A 262 -0.44 -27.20 -17.00
N SER A 263 -1.48 -26.40 -16.83
CA SER A 263 -2.68 -26.81 -16.08
C SER A 263 -3.49 -27.92 -16.76
N LYS A 264 -3.23 -28.21 -18.05
CA LYS A 264 -3.99 -29.14 -18.88
C LYS A 264 -5.48 -28.78 -19.03
N LEU A 265 -5.87 -27.56 -18.69
CA LEU A 265 -7.24 -27.02 -18.85
C LEU A 265 -7.41 -26.33 -20.21
N THR A 266 -7.07 -27.03 -21.28
CA THR A 266 -7.16 -26.52 -22.67
C THR A 266 -8.54 -26.76 -23.29
N GLY A 267 -8.69 -26.60 -24.60
CA GLY A 267 -9.93 -26.85 -25.34
C GLY A 267 -11.03 -25.82 -25.08
N LYS A 268 -12.16 -26.23 -24.50
CA LYS A 268 -13.32 -25.34 -24.29
C LYS A 268 -12.99 -24.10 -23.44
N TYR A 269 -12.09 -24.20 -22.47
CA TYR A 269 -11.72 -23.08 -21.62
C TYR A 269 -10.86 -22.06 -22.36
N ALA A 270 -9.91 -22.52 -23.15
CA ALA A 270 -9.11 -21.65 -24.03
C ALA A 270 -9.98 -20.92 -25.06
N TYR A 271 -10.95 -21.63 -25.63
CA TYR A 271 -11.93 -21.03 -26.56
C TYR A 271 -12.78 -19.94 -25.91
N VAL A 272 -13.31 -20.20 -24.71
CA VAL A 272 -14.10 -19.20 -23.96
C VAL A 272 -13.26 -17.98 -23.60
N LEU A 273 -12.03 -18.18 -23.10
CA LEU A 273 -11.10 -17.10 -22.79
C LEU A 273 -10.74 -16.26 -24.03
N GLY A 274 -10.52 -16.92 -25.19
CA GLY A 274 -10.20 -16.24 -26.44
C GLY A 274 -11.30 -15.30 -26.94
N LYS A 275 -12.58 -15.60 -26.62
CA LYS A 275 -13.73 -14.75 -26.95
C LYS A 275 -13.97 -13.58 -26.00
N MET A 276 -13.33 -13.54 -24.87
CA MET A 276 -13.47 -12.46 -23.89
C MET A 276 -12.56 -11.27 -24.27
N PRO A 277 -13.10 -10.08 -24.59
CA PRO A 277 -12.30 -8.92 -24.97
C PRO A 277 -11.55 -8.30 -23.78
N ASP A 278 -12.14 -8.40 -22.58
CA ASP A 278 -11.66 -7.74 -21.36
C ASP A 278 -10.64 -8.61 -20.62
N TYR A 279 -9.43 -8.08 -20.44
CA TYR A 279 -8.35 -8.77 -19.75
C TYR A 279 -8.65 -9.08 -18.27
N ILE A 280 -9.37 -8.20 -17.59
CA ILE A 280 -9.76 -8.40 -16.18
C ILE A 280 -10.76 -9.57 -16.10
N LYS A 281 -11.73 -9.61 -17.01
CA LYS A 281 -12.69 -10.72 -17.10
C LYS A 281 -12.02 -12.04 -17.43
N ARG A 282 -11.03 -12.05 -18.33
CA ARG A 282 -10.23 -13.25 -18.62
C ARG A 282 -9.52 -13.76 -17.36
N LYS A 283 -8.88 -12.89 -16.59
CA LYS A 283 -8.23 -13.27 -15.32
C LYS A 283 -9.22 -13.80 -14.29
N SER A 284 -10.36 -13.14 -14.14
CA SER A 284 -11.41 -13.58 -13.22
C SER A 284 -11.92 -14.98 -13.59
N PHE A 285 -12.19 -15.21 -14.89
CA PHE A 285 -12.61 -16.51 -15.38
C PHE A 285 -11.53 -17.58 -15.15
N TYR A 286 -10.26 -17.29 -15.52
CA TYR A 286 -9.14 -18.20 -15.25
C TYR A 286 -9.08 -18.60 -13.79
N ASN A 287 -9.14 -17.64 -12.87
CA ASN A 287 -9.11 -17.92 -11.42
C ASN A 287 -10.28 -18.78 -10.93
N SER A 288 -11.41 -18.77 -11.65
CA SER A 288 -12.56 -19.63 -11.32
C SER A 288 -12.43 -21.07 -11.82
N ILE A 289 -11.68 -21.29 -12.92
CA ILE A 289 -11.54 -22.62 -13.52
C ILE A 289 -10.29 -23.37 -13.09
N ILE A 290 -9.21 -22.68 -12.69
CA ILE A 290 -7.93 -23.28 -12.36
C ILE A 290 -8.02 -24.29 -11.19
N ILE A 291 -8.98 -24.10 -10.31
CA ILE A 291 -9.26 -25.05 -9.21
C ILE A 291 -9.67 -26.43 -9.69
N LYS A 292 -10.01 -26.60 -10.98
CA LYS A 292 -10.35 -27.88 -11.61
C LYS A 292 -9.13 -28.64 -12.11
N SER A 293 -7.95 -28.04 -12.05
CA SER A 293 -6.71 -28.65 -12.52
C SER A 293 -5.98 -29.37 -11.38
N PRO A 294 -5.83 -30.70 -11.46
CA PRO A 294 -4.95 -31.42 -10.54
C PRO A 294 -3.49 -30.98 -10.66
N HIS A 295 -3.04 -30.64 -11.87
CA HIS A 295 -1.66 -30.16 -12.12
C HIS A 295 -1.35 -28.87 -11.38
N TYR A 296 -2.31 -27.95 -11.29
CA TYR A 296 -2.19 -26.72 -10.51
C TYR A 296 -1.93 -27.01 -9.03
N LEU A 297 -2.78 -27.84 -8.42
CA LEU A 297 -2.64 -28.21 -7.01
C LEU A 297 -1.32 -28.95 -6.77
N ASN A 298 -1.00 -29.97 -7.60
CA ASN A 298 0.22 -30.75 -7.46
C ASN A 298 1.48 -29.89 -7.57
N THR A 299 1.51 -28.90 -8.48
CA THR A 299 2.63 -27.97 -8.60
C THR A 299 2.83 -27.17 -7.30
N ILE A 300 1.74 -26.66 -6.72
CA ILE A 300 1.82 -25.92 -5.46
C ILE A 300 2.31 -26.82 -4.33
N LEU A 301 1.75 -28.03 -4.20
CA LEU A 301 2.16 -28.98 -3.15
C LEU A 301 3.64 -29.39 -3.28
N LYS A 302 4.13 -29.61 -4.52
CA LYS A 302 5.56 -29.90 -4.79
C LYS A 302 6.43 -28.73 -4.29
N LEU A 303 6.08 -27.50 -4.64
CA LEU A 303 6.82 -26.30 -4.19
C LEU A 303 6.78 -26.14 -2.67
N VAL A 304 5.64 -26.36 -2.03
CA VAL A 304 5.52 -26.29 -0.56
C VAL A 304 6.44 -27.33 0.09
N LYS A 305 6.41 -28.60 -0.34
CA LYS A 305 7.28 -29.64 0.19
C LYS A 305 8.77 -29.29 0.02
N GLN A 306 9.14 -28.78 -1.15
CA GLN A 306 10.50 -28.34 -1.42
C GLN A 306 10.92 -27.22 -0.46
N ARG A 307 10.14 -26.17 -0.33
CA ARG A 307 10.47 -25.02 0.52
C ARG A 307 10.46 -25.36 2.01
N LEU A 308 9.58 -26.27 2.45
CA LEU A 308 9.61 -26.80 3.82
C LEU A 308 10.88 -27.63 4.07
N GLY A 309 11.27 -28.49 3.12
CA GLY A 309 12.52 -29.26 3.20
C GLY A 309 13.76 -28.35 3.26
N GLU A 310 13.72 -27.20 2.61
CA GLU A 310 14.74 -26.15 2.71
C GLU A 310 14.63 -25.35 4.02
N GLY A 311 13.57 -25.56 4.84
CA GLY A 311 13.32 -24.92 6.13
C GLY A 311 12.84 -23.48 6.02
N HIS A 312 12.08 -23.15 4.98
CA HIS A 312 11.41 -21.86 4.84
C HIS A 312 10.08 -21.82 5.58
N VAL A 313 9.69 -20.63 6.02
CA VAL A 313 8.32 -20.29 6.38
C VAL A 313 7.65 -19.69 5.16
N ILE A 314 6.53 -20.28 4.75
CA ILE A 314 5.93 -20.09 3.42
C ILE A 314 4.66 -19.26 3.51
N LEU A 315 4.52 -18.30 2.58
CA LEU A 315 3.27 -17.61 2.31
C LEU A 315 2.79 -18.00 0.90
N ILE A 316 1.57 -18.55 0.80
CA ILE A 316 0.93 -18.85 -0.47
C ILE A 316 -0.16 -17.80 -0.73
N LEU A 317 -0.10 -17.14 -1.89
CA LEU A 317 -1.06 -16.11 -2.28
C LEU A 317 -1.81 -16.48 -3.55
N VAL A 318 -3.14 -16.35 -3.47
CA VAL A 318 -4.08 -16.61 -4.56
C VAL A 318 -5.17 -15.53 -4.64
N PHE A 319 -6.03 -15.55 -5.66
CA PHE A 319 -7.05 -14.53 -5.84
C PHE A 319 -8.38 -14.86 -5.14
N THR A 320 -8.76 -16.15 -5.05
CA THR A 320 -10.10 -16.54 -4.62
C THR A 320 -10.09 -17.38 -3.35
N LYS A 321 -11.17 -17.30 -2.55
CA LYS A 321 -11.38 -18.18 -1.39
C LYS A 321 -11.44 -19.65 -1.79
N ALA A 322 -11.98 -19.96 -3.00
CA ALA A 322 -12.04 -21.32 -3.51
C ALA A 322 -10.64 -21.91 -3.74
N GLN A 323 -9.69 -21.11 -4.24
CA GLN A 323 -8.30 -21.54 -4.37
C GLN A 323 -7.64 -21.75 -3.00
N VAL A 324 -7.90 -20.87 -2.02
CA VAL A 324 -7.40 -21.07 -0.64
C VAL A 324 -7.91 -22.40 -0.09
N LYS A 325 -9.21 -22.70 -0.25
CA LYS A 325 -9.81 -23.95 0.21
C LYS A 325 -9.16 -25.15 -0.47
N LEU A 326 -9.04 -25.15 -1.80
CA LEU A 326 -8.44 -26.24 -2.56
C LEU A 326 -7.03 -26.58 -2.07
N ILE A 327 -6.19 -25.54 -1.88
CA ILE A 327 -4.80 -25.71 -1.43
C ILE A 327 -4.77 -26.21 0.02
N SER A 328 -5.62 -25.67 0.89
CA SER A 328 -5.77 -26.10 2.27
C SER A 328 -6.15 -27.59 2.35
N ASP A 329 -7.20 -28.00 1.62
CA ASP A 329 -7.64 -29.39 1.58
C ASP A 329 -6.53 -30.34 1.05
N GLY A 330 -5.70 -29.84 0.11
CA GLY A 330 -4.52 -30.54 -0.40
C GLY A 330 -3.41 -30.70 0.64
N LEU A 331 -3.10 -29.65 1.39
CA LEU A 331 -2.11 -29.68 2.47
C LEU A 331 -2.55 -30.56 3.65
N GLU A 332 -3.85 -30.56 3.98
CA GLU A 332 -4.42 -31.46 5.00
C GLU A 332 -4.22 -32.93 4.62
N LYS A 333 -4.47 -33.31 3.37
CA LYS A 333 -4.25 -34.68 2.86
C LYS A 333 -2.79 -35.11 2.94
N GLU A 334 -1.86 -34.17 2.82
CA GLU A 334 -0.42 -34.39 2.92
C GLU A 334 0.11 -34.27 4.36
N ASN A 335 -0.77 -34.10 5.37
CA ASN A 335 -0.43 -33.87 6.77
C ASN A 335 0.52 -32.67 6.99
N ILE A 336 0.40 -31.61 6.17
CA ILE A 336 1.19 -30.39 6.30
C ILE A 336 0.41 -29.37 7.12
N ASP A 337 0.96 -29.00 8.29
CA ASP A 337 0.35 -27.96 9.13
C ASP A 337 0.38 -26.60 8.45
N HIS A 338 -0.76 -25.93 8.43
CA HIS A 338 -0.94 -24.64 7.78
C HIS A 338 -2.04 -23.82 8.43
N ARG A 339 -2.07 -22.52 8.13
CA ARG A 339 -3.15 -21.61 8.57
C ARG A 339 -3.70 -20.87 7.37
N ARG A 340 -5.04 -20.70 7.36
CA ARG A 340 -5.75 -19.89 6.36
C ARG A 340 -5.88 -18.47 6.86
N TYR A 341 -5.69 -17.52 5.95
CA TYR A 341 -5.75 -16.10 6.27
C TYR A 341 -6.55 -15.33 5.21
N TYR A 342 -7.88 -15.30 5.37
CA TYR A 342 -8.80 -14.57 4.48
C TYR A 342 -10.13 -14.21 5.17
N GLY A 343 -10.74 -13.07 4.79
CA GLY A 343 -12.06 -12.66 5.26
C GLY A 343 -12.17 -12.43 6.77
N ASP A 344 -13.28 -12.87 7.37
CA ASP A 344 -13.57 -12.69 8.78
C ASP A 344 -12.90 -13.74 9.70
N GLU A 345 -12.28 -14.76 9.13
CA GLU A 345 -11.48 -15.74 9.86
C GLU A 345 -10.15 -15.11 10.33
N LYS A 346 -10.24 -14.09 11.18
CA LYS A 346 -9.10 -13.55 11.92
C LYS A 346 -8.82 -14.44 13.12
N THR A 347 -8.42 -15.65 12.90
CA THR A 347 -7.78 -16.44 13.95
C THR A 347 -6.55 -15.67 14.37
N GLN A 348 -6.38 -15.39 15.67
CA GLN A 348 -5.11 -14.97 16.23
C GLN A 348 -4.10 -16.03 15.78
N ILE A 349 -3.30 -15.70 14.78
CA ILE A 349 -2.27 -16.61 14.30
C ILE A 349 -1.25 -16.67 15.43
N ASP A 350 -1.13 -17.85 16.03
CA ASP A 350 0.04 -18.14 16.86
C ASP A 350 1.26 -18.02 15.94
N LYS A 351 1.95 -16.88 16.05
CA LYS A 351 3.05 -16.51 15.16
C LYS A 351 4.30 -17.38 15.38
N GLU A 352 4.33 -18.15 16.46
CA GLU A 352 5.53 -18.91 16.84
C GLU A 352 5.64 -20.27 16.14
N ASN A 353 4.53 -20.87 15.69
CA ASN A 353 4.49 -22.27 15.24
C ASN A 353 3.88 -22.47 13.85
N VAL A 354 3.87 -21.47 12.97
CA VAL A 354 3.29 -21.61 11.62
C VAL A 354 4.35 -21.76 10.56
N SER A 355 4.34 -22.89 9.83
CA SER A 355 5.24 -23.12 8.71
C SER A 355 4.67 -22.71 7.35
N VAL A 356 3.34 -22.77 7.17
CA VAL A 356 2.66 -22.44 5.92
C VAL A 356 1.43 -21.57 6.19
N LEU A 357 1.37 -20.42 5.51
CA LEU A 357 0.23 -19.52 5.50
C LEU A 357 -0.37 -19.46 4.10
N ILE A 358 -1.70 -19.51 4.00
CA ILE A 358 -2.42 -19.37 2.73
C ILE A 358 -3.37 -18.20 2.83
N GLY A 359 -3.34 -17.30 1.86
CA GLY A 359 -4.24 -16.15 1.85
C GLY A 359 -4.56 -15.61 0.47
N THR A 360 -5.47 -14.65 0.43
CA THR A 360 -5.77 -13.92 -0.80
C THR A 360 -4.96 -12.63 -0.90
N TYR A 361 -4.62 -12.23 -2.14
CA TYR A 361 -3.89 -10.97 -2.38
C TYR A 361 -4.55 -9.74 -1.76
N SER A 362 -5.88 -9.68 -1.79
CA SER A 362 -6.64 -8.55 -1.25
C SER A 362 -6.53 -8.42 0.26
N PHE A 363 -6.31 -9.53 0.95
CA PHE A 363 -6.27 -9.55 2.42
C PHE A 363 -4.85 -9.27 2.93
N ILE A 364 -3.85 -9.91 2.35
CA ILE A 364 -2.45 -9.78 2.81
C ILE A 364 -1.82 -8.44 2.41
N GLY A 365 -2.32 -7.79 1.35
CA GLY A 365 -1.91 -6.43 1.00
C GLY A 365 -2.19 -5.38 2.09
N LYS A 366 -3.10 -5.67 3.04
CA LYS A 366 -3.64 -4.71 4.01
C LYS A 366 -3.26 -5.05 5.46
N GLY A 367 -2.00 -4.79 5.82
CA GLY A 367 -1.65 -4.80 7.25
C GLY A 367 -1.20 -6.14 7.83
N PHE A 368 -0.90 -7.13 7.03
CA PHE A 368 -0.33 -8.39 7.49
C PHE A 368 1.17 -8.23 7.80
N ASP A 369 1.59 -8.54 9.00
CA ASP A 369 2.98 -8.49 9.44
C ASP A 369 3.42 -9.82 10.08
N PHE A 370 4.33 -10.53 9.39
CA PHE A 370 4.90 -11.79 9.85
C PHE A 370 6.38 -11.86 9.44
N GLU A 371 7.26 -11.56 10.37
CA GLU A 371 8.69 -11.36 10.11
C GLU A 371 9.43 -12.66 9.71
N GLN A 372 8.94 -13.81 10.11
CA GLN A 372 9.59 -15.10 9.84
C GLN A 372 9.44 -15.56 8.39
N LEU A 373 8.55 -14.96 7.60
CA LEU A 373 8.33 -15.33 6.20
C LEU A 373 9.61 -15.23 5.39
N SER A 374 10.01 -16.32 4.75
CA SER A 374 11.19 -16.40 3.89
C SER A 374 10.91 -17.01 2.52
N SER A 375 9.71 -17.53 2.28
CA SER A 375 9.27 -18.01 0.97
C SER A 375 7.88 -17.45 0.62
N LEU A 376 7.68 -17.14 -0.65
CA LEU A 376 6.43 -16.65 -1.21
C LEU A 376 6.07 -17.45 -2.45
N ILE A 377 4.91 -18.10 -2.44
CA ILE A 377 4.36 -18.76 -3.62
C ILE A 377 3.21 -17.93 -4.17
N LEU A 378 3.39 -17.38 -5.36
CA LEU A 378 2.35 -16.68 -6.12
C LEU A 378 1.57 -17.72 -6.92
N GLY A 379 0.47 -18.20 -6.36
CA GLY A 379 -0.31 -19.31 -6.92
C GLY A 379 -1.09 -18.94 -8.19
N THR A 380 -1.14 -17.65 -8.55
CA THR A 380 -1.76 -17.19 -9.81
C THR A 380 -1.10 -15.89 -10.28
N ASN A 381 -1.35 -15.50 -11.54
CA ASN A 381 -0.71 -14.33 -12.14
C ASN A 381 -1.03 -13.01 -11.40
N LEU A 382 -0.12 -12.56 -10.57
CA LEU A 382 -0.17 -11.24 -9.95
C LEU A 382 0.40 -10.21 -10.94
N ALA A 383 -0.46 -9.50 -11.66
CA ALA A 383 -0.07 -8.37 -12.48
C ALA A 383 -0.13 -7.07 -11.68
N GLY A 384 0.78 -6.17 -11.98
CA GLY A 384 0.84 -4.85 -11.39
C GLY A 384 2.06 -4.63 -10.50
N LYS A 385 2.87 -3.63 -10.89
CA LYS A 385 4.11 -3.26 -10.20
C LYS A 385 3.92 -3.08 -8.69
N LYS A 386 2.92 -2.31 -8.29
CA LYS A 386 2.62 -1.98 -6.90
C LYS A 386 2.35 -3.23 -6.06
N SER A 387 1.42 -4.07 -6.51
CA SER A 387 1.04 -5.28 -5.78
C SER A 387 2.23 -6.24 -5.63
N LEU A 388 3.03 -6.38 -6.69
CA LEU A 388 4.23 -7.22 -6.67
C LEU A 388 5.26 -6.71 -5.64
N ILE A 389 5.55 -5.40 -5.63
CA ILE A 389 6.47 -4.79 -4.67
C ILE A 389 5.98 -4.97 -3.24
N GLN A 390 4.69 -4.76 -2.99
CA GLN A 390 4.13 -4.89 -1.64
C GLN A 390 4.20 -6.33 -1.12
N VAL A 391 3.89 -7.30 -1.98
CA VAL A 391 3.84 -8.71 -1.60
C VAL A 391 5.24 -9.30 -1.42
N VAL A 392 6.14 -9.07 -2.39
CA VAL A 392 7.54 -9.53 -2.31
C VAL A 392 8.25 -8.85 -1.14
N GLY A 393 8.04 -7.56 -0.94
CA GLY A 393 8.63 -6.81 0.18
C GLY A 393 8.32 -7.40 1.57
N ARG A 394 7.26 -8.22 1.70
CA ARG A 394 6.91 -8.89 2.96
C ARG A 394 7.96 -9.91 3.41
N ILE A 395 8.51 -10.66 2.47
CA ILE A 395 9.51 -11.69 2.77
C ILE A 395 10.95 -11.14 2.84
N LEU A 396 11.16 -9.86 2.47
CA LEU A 396 12.48 -9.23 2.45
C LEU A 396 12.87 -8.53 3.75
N ARG A 397 12.05 -8.62 4.78
CA ARG A 397 12.34 -8.03 6.08
C ARG A 397 13.42 -8.85 6.80
N ALA A 398 14.40 -8.17 7.39
CA ALA A 398 15.29 -8.80 8.34
C ALA A 398 14.50 -9.24 9.60
N SER A 399 14.95 -10.26 10.28
CA SER A 399 14.39 -10.64 11.57
C SER A 399 14.82 -9.63 12.64
N THR A 400 13.87 -9.20 13.47
CA THR A 400 14.16 -8.28 14.59
C THR A 400 14.57 -8.99 15.86
N ASP A 401 14.45 -10.33 15.90
CA ASP A 401 14.80 -11.18 17.04
C ASP A 401 16.25 -11.69 17.02
N GLY A 402 17.07 -11.20 16.09
CA GLY A 402 18.49 -11.60 15.93
C GLY A 402 18.70 -12.95 15.25
N ARG A 403 17.64 -13.64 14.80
CA ARG A 403 17.78 -14.88 14.03
C ARG A 403 18.22 -14.60 12.60
N THR A 404 19.16 -15.39 12.10
CA THR A 404 19.57 -15.30 10.70
C THR A 404 18.44 -15.81 9.81
N LYS A 405 17.86 -14.91 9.02
CA LYS A 405 16.81 -15.27 8.07
C LYS A 405 17.42 -15.91 6.82
N LYS A 406 16.78 -16.98 6.32
CA LYS A 406 17.18 -17.62 5.05
C LYS A 406 17.03 -16.66 3.89
N THR A 407 17.84 -16.86 2.83
CA THR A 407 17.68 -16.11 1.57
C THR A 407 16.24 -16.23 1.09
N PRO A 408 15.51 -15.12 0.92
CA PRO A 408 14.11 -15.19 0.52
C PRO A 408 13.94 -15.77 -0.89
N VAL A 409 12.90 -16.60 -1.08
CA VAL A 409 12.57 -17.19 -2.37
C VAL A 409 11.15 -16.82 -2.77
N VAL A 410 10.98 -16.41 -4.02
CA VAL A 410 9.67 -16.18 -4.64
C VAL A 410 9.46 -17.19 -5.76
N ASP A 411 8.43 -18.00 -5.62
CA ASP A 411 7.96 -18.93 -6.65
C ASP A 411 6.73 -18.34 -7.35
N ASP A 412 6.84 -17.93 -8.59
CA ASP A 412 5.76 -17.37 -9.40
C ASP A 412 5.27 -18.40 -10.41
N LEU A 413 4.03 -18.87 -10.26
CA LEU A 413 3.43 -19.87 -11.13
C LEU A 413 3.02 -19.27 -12.48
N ILE A 414 3.53 -19.84 -13.55
CA ILE A 414 3.28 -19.44 -14.94
C ILE A 414 2.61 -20.61 -15.67
N ASP A 415 1.31 -20.46 -15.93
CA ASP A 415 0.54 -21.47 -16.65
C ASP A 415 0.74 -21.35 -18.17
N MET A 416 1.49 -22.31 -18.73
CA MET A 416 1.77 -22.39 -20.17
C MET A 416 0.59 -22.96 -20.97
N GLY A 417 -0.43 -23.50 -20.30
CA GLY A 417 -1.71 -23.82 -20.93
C GLY A 417 -2.51 -22.59 -21.34
N PHE A 418 -2.22 -21.42 -20.74
CA PHE A 418 -2.86 -20.12 -21.02
C PHE A 418 -1.84 -19.01 -21.26
N PRO A 419 -0.94 -19.14 -22.23
CA PRO A 419 0.17 -18.21 -22.43
C PRO A 419 -0.28 -16.76 -22.65
N SER A 420 -1.43 -16.54 -23.28
CA SER A 420 -1.99 -15.19 -23.51
C SER A 420 -2.34 -14.41 -22.26
N LEU A 421 -2.49 -15.09 -21.10
CA LEU A 421 -2.74 -14.45 -19.80
C LEU A 421 -1.46 -14.17 -19.01
N PHE A 422 -0.39 -14.90 -19.25
CA PHE A 422 0.82 -14.83 -18.44
C PHE A 422 1.98 -14.15 -19.15
N LEU A 423 2.25 -14.48 -20.42
CA LEU A 423 3.41 -13.97 -21.15
C LEU A 423 3.47 -12.44 -21.28
N PRO A 424 2.35 -11.71 -21.50
CA PRO A 424 2.40 -10.26 -21.55
C PRO A 424 2.89 -9.62 -20.25
N ASP A 425 2.55 -10.22 -19.10
CA ASP A 425 2.92 -9.71 -17.80
C ASP A 425 4.36 -10.07 -17.39
N ILE A 426 4.93 -11.18 -17.89
CA ILE A 426 6.27 -11.66 -17.48
C ILE A 426 7.34 -10.62 -17.76
N ARG A 427 7.31 -9.98 -18.95
CA ARG A 427 8.31 -8.96 -19.30
C ARG A 427 8.26 -7.76 -18.34
N ALA A 428 7.05 -7.29 -18.03
CA ALA A 428 6.86 -6.21 -17.07
C ALA A 428 7.28 -6.62 -15.67
N LYS A 429 6.94 -7.84 -15.23
CA LYS A 429 7.38 -8.39 -13.94
C LYS A 429 8.91 -8.49 -13.87
N LYS A 430 9.58 -9.07 -14.87
CA LYS A 430 11.05 -9.18 -14.89
C LYS A 430 11.72 -7.81 -14.76
N SER A 431 11.18 -6.77 -15.41
CA SER A 431 11.67 -5.39 -15.27
C SER A 431 11.51 -4.86 -13.85
N VAL A 432 10.32 -5.04 -13.25
CA VAL A 432 10.06 -4.61 -11.86
C VAL A 432 10.98 -5.33 -10.88
N ILE A 433 11.10 -6.65 -11.01
CA ILE A 433 11.90 -7.49 -10.12
C ILE A 433 13.37 -7.08 -10.17
N LYS A 434 13.91 -6.86 -11.37
CA LYS A 434 15.29 -6.45 -11.55
C LYS A 434 15.55 -5.04 -11.00
N ASN A 435 14.66 -4.10 -11.27
CA ASN A 435 14.87 -2.69 -10.91
C ASN A 435 14.60 -2.42 -9.42
N GLU A 436 13.59 -3.07 -8.82
CA GLU A 436 13.20 -2.80 -7.43
C GLU A 436 13.96 -3.69 -6.42
N PHE A 437 14.26 -4.95 -6.79
CA PHE A 437 14.85 -5.90 -5.84
C PHE A 437 16.30 -6.27 -6.17
N ASN A 438 16.79 -5.93 -7.38
CA ASN A 438 18.14 -6.27 -7.86
C ASN A 438 18.50 -7.75 -7.57
N CYS A 439 17.61 -8.67 -7.97
CA CYS A 439 17.71 -10.07 -7.65
C CYS A 439 17.91 -10.97 -8.87
N GLU A 440 18.34 -12.19 -8.61
CA GLU A 440 18.45 -13.26 -9.59
C GLU A 440 17.06 -13.72 -10.01
N ILE A 441 16.86 -13.94 -11.32
CA ILE A 441 15.63 -14.50 -11.89
C ILE A 441 16.00 -15.85 -12.54
N ARG A 442 15.28 -16.90 -12.16
CA ARG A 442 15.42 -18.27 -12.71
C ARG A 442 14.12 -18.66 -13.41
N ASP A 443 14.23 -19.43 -14.48
CA ASP A 443 13.11 -20.07 -15.16
C ASP A 443 13.20 -21.59 -14.91
N VAL A 444 12.12 -22.22 -14.40
CA VAL A 444 12.04 -23.64 -14.08
C VAL A 444 10.79 -24.24 -14.73
N ALA A 445 10.94 -25.38 -15.43
CA ALA A 445 9.82 -26.11 -16.03
C ALA A 445 9.46 -27.33 -15.18
N HIS A 446 8.17 -27.51 -14.90
CA HIS A 446 7.66 -28.58 -14.03
C HIS A 446 7.00 -29.75 -14.76
N ASN A 447 6.87 -29.72 -16.09
CA ASN A 447 6.07 -30.70 -16.84
C ASN A 447 6.85 -31.89 -17.43
N GLN A 448 8.14 -32.02 -17.17
CA GLN A 448 8.94 -33.12 -17.79
C GLN A 448 8.93 -34.44 -17.02
N GLU A 449 8.35 -34.51 -15.82
CA GLU A 449 8.50 -35.73 -14.94
C GLU A 449 7.23 -36.58 -14.78
N ILE A 450 6.08 -36.24 -15.43
CA ILE A 450 4.82 -36.99 -15.18
C ILE A 450 4.55 -38.10 -16.22
N GLU A 451 5.36 -38.20 -17.27
CA GLU A 451 5.14 -39.25 -18.28
C GLU A 451 5.69 -40.65 -17.91
N ASN A 452 6.45 -40.81 -16.82
CA ASN A 452 7.07 -42.07 -16.45
C ASN A 452 6.66 -42.66 -15.09
N GLY A 453 5.54 -42.27 -14.53
CA GLY A 453 4.99 -42.85 -13.30
C GLY A 453 3.69 -43.59 -13.58
N GLU A 454 3.79 -44.90 -13.77
CA GLU A 454 2.65 -45.83 -13.83
C GLU A 454 1.76 -45.67 -12.60
N ILE A 455 0.44 -45.54 -12.88
CA ILE A 455 -0.63 -45.62 -11.89
C ILE A 455 -0.67 -47.07 -11.41
N ALA A 456 -0.28 -47.31 -10.19
CA ALA A 456 -0.66 -48.51 -9.44
C ALA A 456 -1.66 -48.11 -8.36
#